data_a5d3b9383ff20bac8af045926d9d5787
#
_entry.id   a5d3b9383ff20bac8af045926d9d5787
#
_cell.length_a   1.000
_cell.length_b   1.000
_cell.length_c   1.000
_cell.angle_alpha   90.00
_cell.angle_beta   90.00
_cell.angle_gamma   90.00
#
_symmetry.space_group_name_H-M   'P 1'
#
loop_
_entity.id
_entity.type
_entity.pdbx_description
1 polymer ?
#
loop_
_entity_poly.entity_id
_entity_poly.type
_entity_poly.pdbx_seq_one_letter_code
_entity_poly.pdbx_strand_id
1 'polypeptide(L)'
;AIRAKLKLIPGIEGETNVVFGSFLPPVSGKGEFDFSRYDKLTNFYRFWNYCYGINAARNGQEIFDQYIRSPKTKQDWEMFIEVQHPKKYEEELEMPSDIFNIIGEIQFGNWAMVYKDMFRLVSAINKQAEIGLYIYIVAADNLKKLMSDGVVSLNDAYRRFKENIENHN
;
A
#
# COMPACT_ATOMS: atom_id res chain seq x y z
N ALA A 1 -3.38 -10.38 18.55
CA ALA A 1 -3.61 -8.98 18.28
C ALA A 1 -4.21 -8.74 16.89
N ILE A 2 -4.67 -7.53 16.58
CA ILE A 2 -5.41 -7.19 15.34
C ILE A 2 -4.65 -7.59 14.08
N ARG A 3 -3.37 -7.23 13.95
CA ARG A 3 -2.53 -7.60 12.80
C ARG A 3 -2.51 -9.12 12.52
N ALA A 4 -2.49 -9.94 13.56
CA ALA A 4 -2.51 -11.39 13.39
C ALA A 4 -3.86 -11.89 12.84
N LYS A 5 -4.98 -11.24 13.21
CA LYS A 5 -6.30 -11.57 12.68
C LYS A 5 -6.48 -11.12 11.24
N LEU A 6 -5.96 -9.95 10.87
CA LEU A 6 -6.00 -9.46 9.49
C LEU A 6 -5.28 -10.41 8.53
N LYS A 7 -4.14 -10.96 8.94
CA LYS A 7 -3.39 -11.95 8.13
C LYS A 7 -4.13 -13.27 7.87
N LEU A 8 -5.22 -13.54 8.60
CA LEU A 8 -6.09 -14.70 8.36
C LEU A 8 -7.15 -14.43 7.29
N ILE A 9 -7.32 -13.19 6.86
CA ILE A 9 -8.27 -12.83 5.81
C ILE A 9 -7.60 -13.10 4.45
N PRO A 10 -8.20 -13.91 3.59
CA PRO A 10 -7.64 -14.22 2.29
C PRO A 10 -7.35 -12.96 1.45
N GLY A 11 -6.16 -12.88 0.89
CA GLY A 11 -5.73 -11.77 0.05
C GLY A 11 -5.27 -10.53 0.81
N ILE A 12 -5.32 -10.50 2.15
CA ILE A 12 -4.69 -9.43 2.93
C ILE A 12 -3.19 -9.70 3.04
N GLU A 13 -2.41 -8.79 2.50
CA GLU A 13 -0.97 -8.73 2.69
C GLU A 13 -0.63 -7.86 3.92
N GLY A 14 0.52 -8.13 4.53
CA GLY A 14 1.02 -7.35 5.65
C GLY A 14 1.59 -5.99 5.23
N GLU A 15 2.55 -5.50 5.99
CA GLU A 15 3.19 -4.20 5.75
C GLU A 15 3.56 -4.01 4.28
N THR A 16 3.13 -2.88 3.69
CA THR A 16 3.21 -2.61 2.26
C THR A 16 3.67 -1.18 2.01
N ASN A 17 4.51 -1.00 0.99
CA ASN A 17 4.86 0.30 0.42
C ASN A 17 4.12 0.52 -0.88
N VAL A 18 3.87 1.77 -1.23
CA VAL A 18 3.43 2.16 -2.56
C VAL A 18 4.62 2.70 -3.35
N VAL A 19 4.95 2.05 -4.46
CA VAL A 19 6.07 2.37 -5.32
C VAL A 19 5.57 2.47 -6.75
N PHE A 20 5.52 3.70 -7.28
CA PHE A 20 5.04 3.97 -8.65
C PHE A 20 3.69 3.31 -8.97
N GLY A 21 2.73 3.50 -8.06
CA GLY A 21 1.40 2.94 -8.20
C GLY A 21 1.27 1.46 -7.82
N SER A 22 2.37 0.75 -7.59
CA SER A 22 2.37 -0.67 -7.24
C SER A 22 2.53 -0.88 -5.74
N PHE A 23 1.95 -1.97 -5.24
CA PHE A 23 2.02 -2.38 -3.84
C PHE A 23 3.12 -3.41 -3.66
N LEU A 24 4.15 -3.06 -2.92
CA LEU A 24 5.32 -3.91 -2.72
C LEU A 24 5.64 -4.09 -1.23
N PRO A 25 6.20 -5.25 -0.83
CA PRO A 25 6.68 -5.40 0.54
C PRO A 25 7.81 -4.40 0.81
N PRO A 26 7.97 -3.94 2.06
CA PRO A 26 9.05 -3.03 2.41
C PRO A 26 10.42 -3.69 2.18
N VAL A 27 11.34 -2.94 1.59
CA VAL A 27 12.74 -3.37 1.36
C VAL A 27 13.49 -3.49 2.68
N SER A 28 13.17 -2.61 3.63
CA SER A 28 13.73 -2.60 4.99
C SER A 28 12.78 -1.87 5.94
N GLY A 29 12.84 -2.25 7.22
CA GLY A 29 12.03 -1.61 8.26
C GLY A 29 10.55 -1.92 8.15
N LYS A 30 9.71 -0.92 8.45
CA LYS A 30 8.25 -1.00 8.37
C LYS A 30 7.74 -0.47 7.04
N GLY A 31 6.64 -1.06 6.54
CA GLY A 31 5.91 -0.54 5.41
C GLY A 31 5.25 0.82 5.66
N GLU A 32 4.86 1.49 4.58
CA GLU A 32 4.08 2.74 4.65
C GLU A 32 2.70 2.47 5.24
N PHE A 33 2.10 1.32 4.91
CA PHE A 33 0.79 0.87 5.38
C PHE A 33 0.90 -0.43 6.16
N ASP A 34 0.05 -0.61 7.17
CA ASP A 34 0.05 -1.79 8.03
C ASP A 34 -0.50 -3.04 7.33
N PHE A 35 -1.38 -2.85 6.35
CA PHE A 35 -1.93 -3.92 5.52
C PHE A 35 -2.47 -3.39 4.20
N SER A 36 -2.56 -4.28 3.22
CA SER A 36 -3.15 -4.02 1.91
C SER A 36 -3.86 -5.25 1.36
N ARG A 37 -4.75 -5.03 0.40
CA ARG A 37 -5.29 -6.06 -0.48
C ARG A 37 -5.31 -5.49 -1.89
N TYR A 38 -4.70 -6.20 -2.81
CA TYR A 38 -4.59 -5.77 -4.20
C TYR A 38 -4.61 -6.98 -5.13
N ASP A 39 -4.97 -6.76 -6.39
CA ASP A 39 -4.83 -7.78 -7.42
C ASP A 39 -3.35 -7.95 -7.77
N LYS A 40 -2.84 -9.16 -7.55
CA LYS A 40 -1.40 -9.43 -7.72
C LYS A 40 -0.96 -9.33 -9.17
N LEU A 41 -1.78 -9.80 -10.10
CA LEU A 41 -1.42 -9.79 -11.52
C LEU A 41 -1.33 -8.36 -12.04
N THR A 42 -2.34 -7.56 -11.77
CA THR A 42 -2.33 -6.13 -12.11
C THR A 42 -1.16 -5.39 -11.48
N ASN A 43 -0.87 -5.71 -10.22
CA ASN A 43 0.26 -5.13 -9.51
C ASN A 43 1.60 -5.48 -10.17
N PHE A 44 1.74 -6.72 -10.67
CA PHE A 44 2.90 -7.14 -11.43
C PHE A 44 3.00 -6.40 -12.76
N TYR A 45 1.90 -6.29 -13.52
CA TYR A 45 1.87 -5.56 -14.78
C TYR A 45 2.31 -4.11 -14.59
N ARG A 46 1.75 -3.42 -13.60
CA ARG A 46 2.07 -2.02 -13.30
C ARG A 46 3.56 -1.84 -12.98
N PHE A 47 4.10 -2.67 -12.08
CA PHE A 47 5.50 -2.56 -11.70
C PHE A 47 6.45 -2.98 -12.82
N TRP A 48 6.06 -4.00 -13.61
CA TRP A 48 6.81 -4.40 -14.80
C TRP A 48 6.86 -3.28 -15.82
N ASN A 49 5.70 -2.69 -16.17
CA ASN A 49 5.65 -1.60 -17.13
C ASN A 49 6.51 -0.41 -16.68
N TYR A 50 6.47 -0.07 -15.39
CA TYR A 50 7.31 0.97 -14.83
C TYR A 50 8.81 0.67 -14.98
N CYS A 51 9.22 -0.58 -14.78
CA CYS A 51 10.64 -0.97 -14.81
C CYS A 51 11.14 -1.37 -16.20
N TYR A 52 10.28 -1.96 -17.03
CA TYR A 52 10.67 -2.62 -18.28
C TYR A 52 9.69 -2.42 -19.45
N GLY A 53 8.62 -1.66 -19.30
CA GLY A 53 7.71 -1.33 -20.39
C GLY A 53 8.35 -0.46 -21.45
N ILE A 54 7.59 -0.11 -22.49
CA ILE A 54 8.07 0.75 -23.60
C ILE A 54 8.51 2.13 -23.07
N ASN A 55 7.81 2.65 -22.07
CA ASN A 55 8.10 3.92 -21.41
C ASN A 55 8.77 3.75 -20.04
N ALA A 56 9.55 2.71 -19.87
CA ALA A 56 10.18 2.36 -18.59
C ALA A 56 11.05 3.49 -18.02
N ALA A 57 11.12 3.53 -16.70
CA ALA A 57 12.02 4.42 -15.99
C ALA A 57 13.48 4.16 -16.38
N ARG A 58 14.29 5.24 -16.49
CA ARG A 58 15.69 5.16 -16.90
C ARG A 58 16.53 4.19 -16.04
N ASN A 59 16.19 4.05 -14.77
CA ASN A 59 16.84 3.15 -13.82
C ASN A 59 15.92 1.99 -13.41
N GLY A 60 15.02 1.55 -14.29
CA GLY A 60 14.04 0.51 -14.02
C GLY A 60 14.63 -0.79 -13.50
N GLN A 61 15.75 -1.25 -14.08
CA GLN A 61 16.46 -2.46 -13.61
C GLN A 61 16.91 -2.33 -12.14
N GLU A 62 17.50 -1.21 -11.76
CA GLU A 62 17.97 -0.99 -10.38
C GLU A 62 16.81 -0.97 -9.40
N ILE A 63 15.69 -0.33 -9.78
CA ILE A 63 14.47 -0.29 -9.00
C ILE A 63 13.89 -1.69 -8.86
N PHE A 64 13.79 -2.45 -9.94
CA PHE A 64 13.30 -3.83 -9.92
C PHE A 64 14.14 -4.68 -8.96
N ASP A 65 15.45 -4.67 -9.11
CA ASP A 65 16.37 -5.44 -8.27
C ASP A 65 16.31 -5.02 -6.79
N GLN A 66 16.05 -3.75 -6.51
CA GLN A 66 15.90 -3.26 -5.16
C GLN A 66 14.67 -3.86 -4.44
N TYR A 67 13.54 -3.98 -5.14
CA TYR A 67 12.28 -4.43 -4.53
C TYR A 67 12.07 -5.95 -4.56
N ILE A 68 12.82 -6.69 -5.38
CA ILE A 68 12.67 -8.15 -5.54
C ILE A 68 13.74 -8.95 -4.77
N ARG A 69 14.29 -8.35 -3.72
CA ARG A 69 15.40 -8.99 -2.96
C ARG A 69 14.97 -10.11 -2.02
N SER A 70 13.72 -10.09 -1.52
CA SER A 70 13.28 -11.14 -0.61
C SER A 70 13.01 -12.45 -1.35
N PRO A 71 13.35 -13.62 -0.78
CA PRO A 71 13.14 -14.90 -1.45
C PRO A 71 11.69 -15.13 -1.91
N LYS A 72 10.71 -14.72 -1.08
CA LYS A 72 9.29 -14.85 -1.42
C LYS A 72 8.92 -13.96 -2.61
N THR A 73 9.30 -12.69 -2.58
CA THR A 73 9.01 -11.76 -3.66
C THR A 73 9.67 -12.21 -4.95
N LYS A 74 10.90 -12.71 -4.88
CA LYS A 74 11.64 -13.23 -6.02
C LYS A 74 10.90 -14.41 -6.66
N GLN A 75 10.43 -15.37 -5.86
CA GLN A 75 9.67 -16.52 -6.35
C GLN A 75 8.36 -16.10 -7.04
N ASP A 76 7.61 -15.17 -6.46
CA ASP A 76 6.37 -14.65 -7.05
C ASP A 76 6.65 -14.00 -8.42
N TRP A 77 7.76 -13.26 -8.57
CA TRP A 77 8.17 -12.63 -9.82
C TRP A 77 8.71 -13.62 -10.86
N GLU A 78 9.48 -14.61 -10.44
CA GLU A 78 9.96 -15.68 -11.32
C GLU A 78 8.77 -16.43 -11.93
N MET A 79 7.77 -16.77 -11.12
CA MET A 79 6.54 -17.42 -11.59
C MET A 79 5.74 -16.50 -12.55
N PHE A 80 5.62 -15.20 -12.23
CA PHE A 80 4.97 -14.24 -13.12
C PHE A 80 5.66 -14.17 -14.48
N ILE A 81 7.00 -14.04 -14.51
CA ILE A 81 7.78 -13.97 -15.73
C ILE A 81 7.67 -15.26 -16.55
N GLU A 82 7.71 -16.41 -15.87
CA GLU A 82 7.56 -17.72 -16.50
C GLU A 82 6.17 -17.92 -17.14
N VAL A 83 5.11 -17.43 -16.52
CA VAL A 83 3.75 -17.58 -17.05
C VAL A 83 3.42 -16.56 -18.14
N GLN A 84 3.80 -15.30 -17.95
CA GLN A 84 3.41 -14.20 -18.83
C GLN A 84 4.40 -13.98 -20.00
N HIS A 85 5.65 -14.45 -19.86
CA HIS A 85 6.73 -14.22 -20.83
C HIS A 85 6.85 -12.74 -21.30
N PRO A 86 6.80 -11.75 -20.39
CA PRO A 86 6.74 -10.36 -20.77
C PRO A 86 8.08 -9.91 -21.40
N LYS A 87 8.00 -9.14 -22.47
CA LYS A 87 9.18 -8.65 -23.21
C LYS A 87 9.64 -7.31 -22.65
N LYS A 88 10.92 -7.23 -22.29
CA LYS A 88 11.52 -5.98 -21.80
C LYS A 88 11.65 -4.97 -22.94
N TYR A 89 11.16 -3.75 -22.69
CA TYR A 89 11.28 -2.59 -23.58
C TYR A 89 10.62 -2.75 -24.98
N GLU A 90 9.85 -3.81 -25.18
CA GLU A 90 9.21 -4.09 -26.46
C GLU A 90 7.67 -4.02 -26.37
N GLU A 91 7.12 -4.15 -25.17
CA GLU A 91 5.67 -4.16 -24.96
C GLU A 91 5.26 -3.42 -23.68
N GLU A 92 4.01 -3.00 -23.64
CA GLU A 92 3.33 -2.50 -22.45
C GLU A 92 2.25 -3.51 -22.09
N LEU A 93 2.28 -4.05 -20.87
CA LEU A 93 1.27 -5.00 -20.42
C LEU A 93 -0.04 -4.25 -20.13
N GLU A 94 -1.12 -4.68 -20.79
CA GLU A 94 -2.45 -4.08 -20.59
C GLU A 94 -3.00 -4.40 -19.20
N MET A 95 -3.37 -3.35 -18.47
CA MET A 95 -3.96 -3.50 -17.15
C MET A 95 -5.48 -3.64 -17.23
N PRO A 96 -6.08 -4.52 -16.39
CA PRO A 96 -7.53 -4.59 -16.26
C PRO A 96 -8.13 -3.24 -15.85
N SER A 97 -9.34 -2.96 -16.32
CA SER A 97 -10.02 -1.68 -16.09
C SER A 97 -10.61 -1.52 -14.70
N ASP A 98 -10.93 -2.61 -14.01
CA ASP A 98 -11.66 -2.58 -12.75
C ASP A 98 -10.80 -3.07 -11.59
N ILE A 99 -9.94 -2.18 -11.09
CA ILE A 99 -9.04 -2.48 -9.97
C ILE A 99 -9.60 -1.88 -8.69
N PHE A 100 -9.82 -2.73 -7.69
CA PHE A 100 -10.22 -2.30 -6.36
C PHE A 100 -9.17 -2.70 -5.33
N ASN A 101 -8.28 -1.75 -5.01
CA ASN A 101 -7.26 -1.95 -4.00
C ASN A 101 -7.68 -1.38 -2.65
N ILE A 102 -7.32 -2.08 -1.60
CA ILE A 102 -7.56 -1.69 -0.22
C ILE A 102 -6.20 -1.47 0.46
N ILE A 103 -6.07 -0.39 1.17
CA ILE A 103 -4.95 -0.16 2.09
C ILE A 103 -5.47 0.23 3.46
N GLY A 104 -4.66 0.04 4.49
CA GLY A 104 -5.10 0.46 5.80
C GLY A 104 -4.00 0.57 6.84
N GLU A 105 -4.37 1.27 7.90
CA GLU A 105 -3.54 1.58 9.05
C GLU A 105 -4.21 1.13 10.35
N ILE A 106 -3.39 0.71 11.31
CA ILE A 106 -3.82 0.36 12.67
C ILE A 106 -3.16 1.36 13.62
N GLN A 107 -3.90 2.38 14.01
CA GLN A 107 -3.37 3.48 14.80
C GLN A 107 -3.91 3.49 16.23
N PHE A 108 -3.06 3.13 17.17
CA PHE A 108 -3.28 3.26 18.60
C PHE A 108 -2.28 4.22 19.27
N GLY A 109 -1.63 5.03 18.46
CA GLY A 109 -0.68 6.06 18.90
C GLY A 109 -1.34 7.41 19.15
N ASN A 110 -0.51 8.44 19.25
CA ASN A 110 -0.96 9.79 19.52
C ASN A 110 -1.59 10.45 18.26
N TRP A 111 -2.25 11.58 18.48
CA TRP A 111 -2.96 12.33 17.45
C TRP A 111 -2.05 12.80 16.27
N ALA A 112 -0.76 13.05 16.52
CA ALA A 112 0.17 13.46 15.47
C ALA A 112 0.36 12.37 14.40
N MET A 113 0.19 11.11 14.77
CA MET A 113 0.29 9.98 13.84
C MET A 113 -0.84 9.97 12.82
N VAL A 114 -2.02 10.51 13.14
CA VAL A 114 -3.14 10.63 12.18
C VAL A 114 -2.71 11.48 10.97
N TYR A 115 -2.07 12.60 11.19
CA TYR A 115 -1.59 13.46 10.10
C TYR A 115 -0.51 12.77 9.26
N LYS A 116 0.39 12.01 9.90
CA LYS A 116 1.40 11.22 9.20
C LYS A 116 0.74 10.17 8.29
N ASP A 117 -0.29 9.48 8.79
CA ASP A 117 -1.00 8.45 8.04
C ASP A 117 -1.81 9.06 6.88
N MET A 118 -2.43 10.22 7.08
CA MET A 118 -3.08 11.00 6.03
C MET A 118 -2.07 11.43 4.95
N PHE A 119 -0.90 11.93 5.36
CA PHE A 119 0.16 12.31 4.42
C PHE A 119 0.62 11.11 3.59
N ARG A 120 0.73 9.92 4.18
CA ARG A 120 1.07 8.68 3.47
C ARG A 120 0.00 8.33 2.44
N LEU A 121 -1.29 8.44 2.81
CA LEU A 121 -2.40 8.22 1.88
C LEU A 121 -2.31 9.17 0.67
N VAL A 122 -2.16 10.47 0.91
CA VAL A 122 -2.00 11.46 -0.15
C VAL A 122 -0.76 11.17 -1.00
N SER A 123 0.35 10.81 -0.36
CA SER A 123 1.58 10.42 -1.07
C SER A 123 1.37 9.19 -1.96
N ALA A 124 0.61 8.19 -1.49
CA ALA A 124 0.30 7.01 -2.29
C ALA A 124 -0.55 7.36 -3.52
N ILE A 125 -1.54 8.22 -3.36
CA ILE A 125 -2.37 8.73 -4.47
C ILE A 125 -1.49 9.49 -5.48
N ASN A 126 -0.61 10.35 -5.00
CA ASN A 126 0.33 11.09 -5.86
C ASN A 126 1.34 10.18 -6.58
N LYS A 127 1.63 9.01 -6.03
CA LYS A 127 2.40 7.93 -6.68
C LYS A 127 1.55 7.09 -7.63
N GLN A 128 0.34 7.55 -7.98
CA GLN A 128 -0.60 6.90 -8.90
C GLN A 128 -1.14 5.54 -8.40
N ALA A 129 -1.18 5.33 -7.09
CA ALA A 129 -1.86 4.15 -6.54
C ALA A 129 -3.38 4.31 -6.72
N GLU A 130 -3.99 3.32 -7.34
CA GLU A 130 -5.45 3.22 -7.43
C GLU A 130 -5.98 2.62 -6.14
N ILE A 131 -6.51 3.47 -5.27
CA ILE A 131 -7.02 3.10 -3.95
C ILE A 131 -8.54 3.21 -3.98
N GLY A 132 -9.22 2.07 -3.92
CA GLY A 132 -10.69 2.01 -3.86
C GLY A 132 -11.21 2.15 -2.43
N LEU A 133 -10.44 1.72 -1.42
CA LEU A 133 -10.83 1.83 -0.02
C LEU A 133 -9.61 2.03 0.89
N TYR A 134 -9.71 3.01 1.77
CA TYR A 134 -8.78 3.21 2.89
C TYR A 134 -9.44 2.84 4.20
N ILE A 135 -8.86 1.88 4.94
CA ILE A 135 -9.38 1.43 6.23
C ILE A 135 -8.47 1.93 7.35
N TYR A 136 -9.04 2.73 8.25
CA TYR A 136 -8.33 3.28 9.40
C TYR A 136 -8.87 2.69 10.70
N ILE A 137 -8.07 1.85 11.37
CA ILE A 137 -8.45 1.15 12.60
C ILE A 137 -7.87 1.92 13.78
N VAL A 138 -8.75 2.48 14.59
CA VAL A 138 -8.44 3.28 15.80
C VAL A 138 -9.17 2.77 17.03
N ALA A 139 -8.76 3.26 18.19
CA ALA A 139 -9.46 2.96 19.44
C ALA A 139 -10.86 3.57 19.45
N ALA A 140 -11.89 2.79 19.83
CA ALA A 140 -13.19 3.34 20.18
C ALA A 140 -13.08 4.21 21.44
N ASP A 141 -13.97 5.21 21.58
CA ASP A 141 -13.87 6.20 22.66
C ASP A 141 -13.94 5.58 24.07
N ASN A 142 -14.68 4.49 24.23
CA ASN A 142 -14.71 3.74 25.48
C ASN A 142 -13.39 2.99 25.76
N LEU A 143 -12.72 2.49 24.71
CA LEU A 143 -11.42 1.84 24.82
C LEU A 143 -10.31 2.84 25.15
N LYS A 144 -10.41 4.07 24.61
CA LYS A 144 -9.45 5.16 24.90
C LYS A 144 -9.27 5.39 26.40
N LYS A 145 -10.35 5.25 27.18
CA LYS A 145 -10.32 5.41 28.65
C LYS A 145 -9.41 4.40 29.37
N LEU A 146 -9.12 3.29 28.71
CA LEU A 146 -8.25 2.21 29.23
C LEU A 146 -6.82 2.29 28.68
N MET A 147 -6.53 3.29 27.85
CA MET A 147 -5.24 3.49 27.21
C MET A 147 -4.55 4.75 27.79
N SER A 148 -3.28 4.94 27.44
CA SER A 148 -2.51 6.12 27.84
C SER A 148 -3.11 7.41 27.26
N ASP A 149 -2.88 8.51 27.94
CA ASP A 149 -3.27 9.84 27.48
C ASP A 149 -2.65 10.15 26.11
N GLY A 150 -3.41 10.84 25.27
CA GLY A 150 -2.96 11.21 23.93
C GLY A 150 -3.25 10.19 22.82
N VAL A 151 -3.78 9.00 23.16
CA VAL A 151 -4.23 8.04 22.14
C VAL A 151 -5.42 8.62 21.36
N VAL A 152 -5.34 8.50 20.04
CA VAL A 152 -6.42 8.94 19.14
C VAL A 152 -7.64 8.04 19.27
N SER A 153 -8.80 8.65 19.50
CA SER A 153 -10.09 7.96 19.44
C SER A 153 -10.71 8.02 18.03
N LEU A 154 -11.78 7.24 17.86
CA LEU A 154 -12.56 7.27 16.61
C LEU A 154 -13.08 8.68 16.30
N ASN A 155 -13.64 9.38 17.27
CA ASN A 155 -14.15 10.73 17.09
C ASN A 155 -13.05 11.75 16.78
N ASP A 156 -11.88 11.63 17.41
CA ASP A 156 -10.73 12.49 17.11
C ASP A 156 -10.23 12.26 15.68
N ALA A 157 -10.09 11.00 15.24
CA ALA A 157 -9.66 10.65 13.91
C ALA A 157 -10.67 11.15 12.86
N TYR A 158 -11.97 10.84 13.04
CA TYR A 158 -13.02 11.26 12.13
C TYR A 158 -13.07 12.77 11.94
N ARG A 159 -13.03 13.55 13.03
CA ARG A 159 -13.00 15.02 12.94
C ARG A 159 -11.83 15.52 12.11
N ARG A 160 -10.63 14.99 12.31
CA ARG A 160 -9.42 15.42 11.59
C ARG A 160 -9.47 15.05 10.12
N PHE A 161 -9.93 13.86 9.77
CA PHE A 161 -10.14 13.47 8.38
C PHE A 161 -11.13 14.41 7.69
N LYS A 162 -12.27 14.68 8.34
CA LYS A 162 -13.30 15.58 7.81
C LYS A 162 -12.76 16.99 7.58
N GLU A 163 -12.11 17.59 8.57
CA GLU A 163 -11.50 18.94 8.47
C GLU A 163 -10.51 19.04 7.31
N ASN A 164 -9.71 18.00 7.07
CA ASN A 164 -8.73 18.01 5.97
C ASN A 164 -9.37 17.82 4.60
N ILE A 165 -10.40 16.97 4.48
CA ILE A 165 -11.12 16.78 3.21
C ILE A 165 -11.89 18.05 2.82
N GLU A 166 -12.58 18.68 3.77
CA GLU A 166 -13.36 19.91 3.53
C GLU A 166 -12.48 21.12 3.17
N ASN A 167 -11.25 21.18 3.64
CA ASN A 167 -10.31 22.28 3.35
C ASN A 167 -9.56 22.11 2.01
N HIS A 168 -9.69 20.98 1.33
CA HIS A 168 -9.02 20.70 0.06
C HIS A 168 -9.97 20.55 -1.14
N ASN A 169 -11.28 20.77 -0.94
CA ASN A 169 -12.30 20.91 -1.97
C ASN A 169 -12.66 22.40 -2.16
#